data_ced39b63d6baf83fa459a516e94778e4
#
_entry.id   ced39b63d6baf83fa459a516e94778e4
#
_cell.length_a   1.000
_cell.length_b   1.000
_cell.length_c   1.000
_cell.angle_alpha   90.00
_cell.angle_beta   90.00
_cell.angle_gamma   90.00
#
_symmetry.space_group_name_H-M   'P 1'
#
loop_
_entity.id
_entity.type
_entity.pdbx_description
1 polymer ?
#
loop_
_entity_poly.entity_id
_entity_poly.type
_entity_poly.pdbx_seq_one_letter_code
_entity_poly.pdbx_strand_id
1 'polypeptide(L)'
;PLFSFPENAVNKGKIATVRETLECTNETPVTGDIGLPTINELKQRINDLFATQNRAVTEDDYRSLIYRIPPKFGKVIISLKPFDGFNISQSTKNSIITSILRDKKVMAITPEFVDPDFSFVNLILNIVYNRSLTTLSSREISNLVSSEVDRYFSTDLQKFDKDFNKSKLIENIRDINDSIVSVLIFLKIQKRTTVTLNDVNSFAGDDAFKFDNPIQPGTVKSSRFFLTVANTSTLVNFTDVPDTIPPDEDGTGTLVVRDTTTNSILESAAGNVNYGTGQVQIGNFIPNALPNNITDFRITGEVQEEGHNIQAKRNQILVRDKTISDQAAGREAGLTINVTSVQE
;
A
#
# COMPACT_ATOMS: atom_id res chain seq x y z
N PRO A 1 25.34 -3.36 -11.35
CA PRO A 1 25.74 -2.14 -12.04
C PRO A 1 24.64 -1.78 -13.00
N LEU A 2 24.03 -0.72 -12.67
CA LEU A 2 23.10 0.03 -13.45
C LEU A 2 23.57 0.13 -14.89
N PHE A 3 22.70 -0.05 -15.84
CA PHE A 3 22.93 0.38 -17.20
C PHE A 3 23.21 1.88 -17.18
N SER A 4 24.46 2.27 -17.09
CA SER A 4 24.88 3.62 -17.40
C SER A 4 24.91 3.70 -18.93
N PHE A 5 23.94 4.38 -19.50
CA PHE A 5 24.06 4.77 -20.90
C PHE A 5 25.30 5.64 -21.02
N PRO A 6 26.19 5.38 -21.98
CA PRO A 6 27.36 6.22 -22.21
C PRO A 6 26.88 7.65 -22.41
N GLU A 7 27.71 8.62 -21.98
CA GLU A 7 27.37 10.05 -22.03
C GLU A 7 26.96 10.55 -23.42
N ASN A 8 27.31 9.84 -24.48
CA ASN A 8 27.06 10.15 -25.89
C ASN A 8 25.81 9.47 -26.46
N ALA A 9 24.95 8.82 -25.64
CA ALA A 9 23.77 8.19 -26.18
C ALA A 9 22.83 9.25 -26.78
N VAL A 10 22.49 9.07 -28.04
CA VAL A 10 21.68 9.98 -28.88
C VAL A 10 20.31 10.31 -28.27
N ASN A 11 19.88 9.59 -27.26
CA ASN A 11 18.59 9.71 -26.59
C ASN A 11 18.64 10.35 -25.19
N LYS A 12 19.80 10.83 -24.71
CA LYS A 12 19.93 11.41 -23.36
C LYS A 12 18.94 12.56 -23.11
N GLY A 13 18.71 13.42 -24.11
CA GLY A 13 17.75 14.54 -24.01
C GLY A 13 16.27 14.11 -24.09
N LYS A 14 15.98 13.02 -24.79
CA LYS A 14 14.60 12.49 -24.89
C LYS A 14 14.18 11.72 -23.64
N ILE A 15 15.12 11.04 -22.99
CA ILE A 15 14.88 10.36 -21.72
C ILE A 15 14.68 11.37 -20.59
N ALA A 16 15.36 12.51 -20.60
CA ALA A 16 15.16 13.58 -19.62
C ALA A 16 13.74 14.20 -19.69
N THR A 17 13.17 14.31 -20.89
CA THR A 17 11.80 14.82 -21.08
C THR A 17 10.73 13.81 -20.61
N VAL A 18 11.05 12.52 -20.67
CA VAL A 18 10.17 11.45 -20.16
C VAL A 18 10.26 11.32 -18.64
N ARG A 19 11.37 11.79 -18.03
CA ARG A 19 11.59 11.72 -16.59
C ARG A 19 10.56 12.49 -15.74
N GLU A 20 9.95 13.51 -16.28
CA GLU A 20 8.91 14.28 -15.58
C GLU A 20 7.56 13.57 -15.53
N THR A 21 7.36 12.53 -16.34
CA THR A 21 6.07 11.83 -16.47
C THR A 21 6.14 10.33 -16.23
N LEU A 22 7.33 9.74 -16.15
CA LEU A 22 7.54 8.31 -16.02
C LEU A 22 8.53 8.01 -14.89
N GLU A 23 8.03 7.65 -13.72
CA GLU A 23 8.85 7.07 -12.66
C GLU A 23 8.85 5.54 -12.84
N CYS A 24 10.01 4.98 -13.18
CA CYS A 24 10.23 3.53 -13.22
C CYS A 24 11.05 3.14 -12.00
N THR A 25 10.47 2.38 -11.09
CA THR A 25 11.20 1.74 -10.00
C THR A 25 11.44 0.28 -10.33
N ASN A 26 12.70 -0.14 -10.38
CA ASN A 26 13.08 -1.54 -10.38
C ASN A 26 13.27 -1.97 -8.92
N GLU A 27 12.36 -2.77 -8.42
CA GLU A 27 12.36 -3.25 -7.02
C GLU A 27 13.49 -4.23 -6.70
N THR A 28 13.92 -4.97 -7.67
CA THR A 28 15.12 -5.78 -7.55
C THR A 28 16.13 -5.26 -8.53
N PRO A 29 17.39 -5.05 -8.12
CA PRO A 29 18.43 -4.85 -9.10
C PRO A 29 18.28 -5.96 -10.13
N VAL A 30 18.41 -5.63 -11.42
CA VAL A 30 18.60 -6.66 -12.45
C VAL A 30 19.80 -7.47 -11.96
N THR A 31 19.50 -8.51 -11.16
CA THR A 31 20.49 -9.45 -10.71
C THR A 31 20.82 -10.30 -11.91
N GLY A 32 21.88 -9.98 -12.49
CA GLY A 32 22.44 -10.85 -13.46
C GLY A 32 22.97 -10.06 -14.61
N ASP A 33 24.20 -9.85 -14.57
CA ASP A 33 25.03 -10.35 -15.61
C ASP A 33 24.76 -11.87 -15.76
N ILE A 34 23.61 -12.23 -16.32
CA ILE A 34 23.46 -13.52 -16.96
C ILE A 34 24.14 -13.32 -18.29
N GLY A 35 25.46 -13.35 -18.26
CA GLY A 35 26.25 -13.55 -19.46
C GLY A 35 25.63 -14.71 -20.23
N LEU A 36 25.63 -14.65 -21.53
CA LEU A 36 25.23 -15.80 -22.36
C LEU A 36 25.83 -17.06 -21.72
N PRO A 37 25.02 -18.10 -21.43
CA PRO A 37 25.51 -19.28 -20.76
C PRO A 37 26.75 -19.79 -21.48
N THR A 38 27.76 -20.15 -20.74
CA THR A 38 29.00 -20.68 -21.32
C THR A 38 28.67 -21.91 -22.15
N ILE A 39 29.49 -22.20 -23.15
CA ILE A 39 29.29 -23.39 -24.01
C ILE A 39 29.15 -24.66 -23.18
N ASN A 40 29.84 -24.74 -22.04
CA ASN A 40 29.75 -25.89 -21.13
C ASN A 40 28.39 -25.94 -20.40
N GLU A 41 27.88 -24.80 -19.93
CA GLU A 41 26.52 -24.69 -19.37
C GLU A 41 25.46 -25.03 -20.41
N LEU A 42 25.58 -24.56 -21.64
CA LEU A 42 24.67 -24.89 -22.73
C LEU A 42 24.68 -26.39 -23.01
N LYS A 43 25.84 -27.00 -23.06
CA LYS A 43 25.96 -28.46 -23.25
C LYS A 43 25.33 -29.25 -22.10
N GLN A 44 25.50 -28.79 -20.87
CA GLN A 44 24.92 -29.41 -19.68
C GLN A 44 23.38 -29.28 -19.68
N ARG A 45 22.87 -28.08 -19.99
CA ARG A 45 21.43 -27.84 -20.12
C ARG A 45 20.78 -28.66 -21.26
N ILE A 46 21.49 -28.85 -22.37
CA ILE A 46 21.02 -29.68 -23.48
C ILE A 46 20.98 -31.14 -23.07
N ASN A 47 21.99 -31.64 -22.38
CA ASN A 47 22.03 -33.04 -21.89
C ASN A 47 20.93 -33.29 -20.87
N ASP A 48 20.71 -32.37 -19.92
CA ASP A 48 19.64 -32.46 -18.92
C ASP A 48 18.26 -32.41 -19.59
N LEU A 49 18.11 -31.64 -20.65
CA LEU A 49 16.89 -31.54 -21.44
C LEU A 49 16.54 -32.81 -22.17
N PHE A 50 17.57 -33.55 -22.67
CA PHE A 50 17.40 -34.84 -23.34
C PHE A 50 17.09 -35.95 -22.35
N ALA A 51 17.64 -35.90 -21.14
CA ALA A 51 17.48 -36.95 -20.15
C ALA A 51 16.05 -36.99 -19.57
N THR A 52 15.43 -35.85 -19.37
CA THR A 52 14.13 -35.78 -18.69
C THR A 52 12.92 -36.16 -19.55
N GLN A 53 12.97 -36.06 -20.88
CA GLN A 53 11.88 -36.41 -21.82
C GLN A 53 10.47 -35.99 -21.32
N ASN A 54 10.33 -34.87 -20.66
CA ASN A 54 9.10 -34.42 -19.99
C ASN A 54 8.60 -35.31 -18.82
N ARG A 55 9.46 -36.09 -18.22
CA ARG A 55 9.15 -36.94 -17.08
C ARG A 55 10.08 -36.61 -15.93
N ALA A 56 9.53 -36.35 -14.74
CA ALA A 56 10.31 -36.16 -13.52
C ALA A 56 10.22 -37.43 -12.68
N VAL A 57 11.33 -38.12 -12.52
CA VAL A 57 11.48 -39.34 -11.71
C VAL A 57 12.60 -39.18 -10.69
N THR A 58 13.63 -38.43 -11.03
CA THR A 58 14.79 -38.16 -10.18
C THR A 58 14.81 -36.69 -9.72
N GLU A 59 15.58 -36.38 -8.66
CA GLU A 59 15.79 -35.00 -8.21
C GLU A 59 16.35 -34.11 -9.33
N ASP A 60 17.24 -34.62 -10.14
CA ASP A 60 17.83 -33.88 -11.26
C ASP A 60 16.80 -33.62 -12.37
N ASP A 61 15.82 -34.51 -12.58
CA ASP A 61 14.70 -34.23 -13.48
C ASP A 61 13.84 -33.07 -12.99
N TYR A 62 13.53 -33.02 -11.69
CA TYR A 62 12.80 -31.88 -11.09
C TYR A 62 13.60 -30.60 -11.23
N ARG A 63 14.90 -30.60 -10.97
CA ARG A 63 15.77 -29.45 -11.18
C ARG A 63 15.74 -28.98 -12.63
N SER A 64 15.90 -29.90 -13.59
CA SER A 64 15.86 -29.60 -15.02
C SER A 64 14.52 -29.02 -15.47
N LEU A 65 13.40 -29.57 -14.94
CA LEU A 65 12.05 -29.05 -15.21
C LEU A 65 11.81 -27.67 -14.60
N ILE A 66 12.35 -27.39 -13.41
CA ILE A 66 12.30 -26.07 -12.78
C ILE A 66 13.10 -25.05 -13.61
N TYR A 67 14.26 -25.43 -14.13
CA TYR A 67 15.03 -24.59 -15.07
C TYR A 67 14.31 -24.41 -16.43
N ARG A 68 13.36 -25.27 -16.76
CA ARG A 68 12.53 -25.20 -17.97
C ARG A 68 11.33 -24.28 -17.85
N ILE A 69 10.84 -24.04 -16.64
CA ILE A 69 9.93 -22.94 -16.39
C ILE A 69 10.73 -21.68 -16.70
N PRO A 70 10.44 -20.94 -17.80
CA PRO A 70 11.16 -19.71 -18.03
C PRO A 70 10.97 -18.89 -16.75
N PRO A 71 12.06 -18.54 -16.06
CA PRO A 71 11.92 -17.57 -15.00
C PRO A 71 11.19 -16.41 -15.64
N LYS A 72 10.44 -15.60 -14.88
CA LYS A 72 9.80 -14.39 -15.40
C LYS A 72 10.85 -13.35 -15.88
N PHE A 73 11.99 -13.84 -16.33
CA PHE A 73 13.08 -13.14 -16.97
C PHE A 73 12.60 -12.67 -18.35
N GLY A 74 12.76 -11.41 -18.61
CA GLY A 74 12.28 -10.78 -19.82
C GLY A 74 10.96 -10.06 -19.67
N LYS A 75 10.43 -9.89 -18.46
CA LYS A 75 9.36 -8.94 -18.15
C LYS A 75 9.93 -7.71 -17.46
N VAL A 76 9.58 -6.55 -17.97
CA VAL A 76 9.77 -5.28 -17.27
C VAL A 76 8.43 -4.87 -16.72
N ILE A 77 8.33 -4.80 -15.40
CA ILE A 77 7.11 -4.35 -14.71
C ILE A 77 7.15 -2.81 -14.67
N ILE A 78 6.10 -2.20 -15.19
CA ILE A 78 5.96 -0.75 -15.25
C ILE A 78 4.73 -0.37 -14.47
N SER A 79 4.88 0.48 -13.46
CA SER A 79 3.76 1.10 -12.77
C SER A 79 3.67 2.58 -13.15
N LEU A 80 2.48 3.04 -13.54
CA LEU A 80 2.23 4.40 -13.96
C LEU A 80 1.16 5.03 -13.09
N LYS A 81 1.47 6.18 -12.50
CA LYS A 81 0.49 7.03 -11.83
C LYS A 81 0.05 8.13 -12.79
N PRO A 82 -1.27 8.31 -13.06
CA PRO A 82 -1.75 9.47 -13.79
C PRO A 82 -1.58 10.75 -12.97
N PHE A 83 -1.54 11.90 -13.64
CA PHE A 83 -1.51 13.19 -12.96
C PHE A 83 -2.76 13.38 -12.11
N ASP A 84 -3.94 13.09 -12.67
CA ASP A 84 -5.22 13.09 -11.97
C ASP A 84 -5.79 11.68 -11.86
N GLY A 85 -6.37 11.36 -10.70
CA GLY A 85 -6.97 10.06 -10.42
C GLY A 85 -5.98 9.01 -9.92
N PHE A 86 -6.42 7.76 -9.91
CA PHE A 86 -5.67 6.65 -9.32
C PHE A 86 -5.15 5.67 -10.38
N ASN A 87 -5.92 5.36 -11.41
CA ASN A 87 -5.59 4.32 -12.36
C ASN A 87 -5.67 4.81 -13.80
N ILE A 88 -4.78 4.27 -14.63
CA ILE A 88 -4.79 4.49 -16.08
C ILE A 88 -5.64 3.39 -16.74
N SER A 89 -6.45 3.78 -17.72
CA SER A 89 -7.31 2.83 -18.44
C SER A 89 -6.49 1.77 -19.18
N GLN A 90 -7.03 0.55 -19.31
CA GLN A 90 -6.36 -0.52 -20.04
C GLN A 90 -6.10 -0.16 -21.51
N SER A 91 -6.99 0.64 -22.13
CA SER A 91 -6.81 1.13 -23.50
C SER A 91 -5.57 2.04 -23.61
N THR A 92 -5.36 2.92 -22.62
CA THR A 92 -4.18 3.79 -22.59
C THR A 92 -2.90 2.98 -22.36
N LYS A 93 -2.92 2.00 -21.45
CA LYS A 93 -1.79 1.07 -21.24
C LYS A 93 -1.43 0.33 -22.53
N ASN A 94 -2.44 -0.20 -23.24
CA ASN A 94 -2.24 -0.89 -24.51
C ASN A 94 -1.69 0.05 -25.60
N SER A 95 -2.17 1.30 -25.65
CA SER A 95 -1.64 2.30 -26.58
C SER A 95 -0.17 2.62 -26.31
N ILE A 96 0.24 2.72 -25.05
CA ILE A 96 1.65 2.93 -24.68
C ILE A 96 2.50 1.76 -25.15
N ILE A 97 2.04 0.51 -24.92
CA ILE A 97 2.76 -0.68 -25.38
C ILE A 97 2.93 -0.66 -26.90
N THR A 98 1.85 -0.40 -27.63
CA THR A 98 1.84 -0.52 -29.09
C THR A 98 2.53 0.64 -29.79
N SER A 99 2.34 1.88 -29.33
CA SER A 99 2.85 3.07 -30.00
C SER A 99 4.24 3.53 -29.53
N ILE A 100 4.60 3.23 -28.28
CA ILE A 100 5.87 3.73 -27.70
C ILE A 100 6.87 2.62 -27.48
N LEU A 101 6.44 1.49 -26.90
CA LEU A 101 7.38 0.46 -26.42
C LEU A 101 7.65 -0.62 -27.47
N ARG A 102 6.71 -0.88 -28.37
CA ARG A 102 6.79 -1.98 -29.35
C ARG A 102 8.08 -1.95 -30.17
N ASP A 103 8.41 -0.79 -30.72
CA ASP A 103 9.55 -0.62 -31.62
C ASP A 103 10.87 -0.32 -30.90
N LYS A 104 10.82 -0.18 -29.57
CA LYS A 104 11.98 0.18 -28.74
C LYS A 104 12.39 -0.93 -27.78
N LYS A 105 11.56 -1.95 -27.60
CA LYS A 105 11.88 -3.07 -26.73
C LYS A 105 12.90 -4.02 -27.37
N VAL A 106 13.77 -4.58 -26.56
CA VAL A 106 14.59 -5.73 -26.96
C VAL A 106 13.67 -6.93 -27.15
N MET A 107 13.91 -7.79 -28.14
CA MET A 107 13.04 -8.91 -28.51
C MET A 107 12.74 -9.87 -27.33
N ALA A 108 13.65 -9.98 -26.37
CA ALA A 108 13.52 -10.84 -25.19
C ALA A 108 12.73 -10.19 -24.03
N ILE A 109 12.39 -8.89 -24.10
CA ILE A 109 11.76 -8.16 -23.01
C ILE A 109 10.31 -7.84 -23.34
N THR A 110 9.39 -8.24 -22.43
CA THR A 110 7.97 -7.92 -22.54
C THR A 110 7.57 -6.93 -21.44
N PRO A 111 7.15 -5.72 -21.77
CA PRO A 111 6.63 -4.77 -20.78
C PRO A 111 5.27 -5.25 -20.26
N GLU A 112 5.08 -5.22 -18.95
CA GLU A 112 3.83 -5.53 -18.26
C GLU A 112 3.46 -4.35 -17.36
N PHE A 113 2.22 -3.87 -17.47
CA PHE A 113 1.74 -2.79 -16.62
C PHE A 113 1.07 -3.34 -15.37
N VAL A 114 1.51 -2.84 -14.22
CA VAL A 114 0.89 -3.09 -12.92
C VAL A 114 0.35 -1.77 -12.38
N ASP A 115 -0.85 -1.79 -11.83
CA ASP A 115 -1.43 -0.60 -11.21
C ASP A 115 -0.69 -0.22 -9.93
N PRO A 116 -0.57 1.09 -9.63
CA PRO A 116 -0.03 1.54 -8.35
C PRO A 116 -0.87 1.00 -7.18
N ASP A 117 -0.20 0.63 -6.11
CA ASP A 117 -0.83 0.24 -4.85
C ASP A 117 -0.99 1.45 -3.94
N PHE A 118 -2.22 1.93 -3.75
CA PHE A 118 -2.48 3.10 -2.93
C PHE A 118 -2.67 2.72 -1.47
N SER A 119 -1.88 3.37 -0.61
CA SER A 119 -2.06 3.34 0.84
C SER A 119 -2.58 4.69 1.32
N PHE A 120 -3.74 4.68 1.93
CA PHE A 120 -4.36 5.90 2.43
C PHE A 120 -3.89 6.17 3.85
N VAL A 121 -3.40 7.38 4.08
CA VAL A 121 -2.92 7.82 5.39
C VAL A 121 -3.97 8.67 6.06
N ASN A 122 -4.40 8.25 7.25
CA ASN A 122 -5.31 8.99 8.11
C ASN A 122 -4.49 9.66 9.20
N LEU A 123 -4.80 10.92 9.48
CA LEU A 123 -4.06 11.77 10.40
C LEU A 123 -4.98 12.29 11.50
N ILE A 124 -4.54 12.19 12.74
CA ILE A 124 -5.10 12.92 13.87
C ILE A 124 -4.02 13.86 14.39
N LEU A 125 -4.27 15.15 14.28
CA LEU A 125 -3.36 16.21 14.69
C LEU A 125 -3.89 16.89 15.95
N ASN A 126 -3.08 16.88 17.01
CA ASN A 126 -3.34 17.65 18.21
C ASN A 126 -2.36 18.82 18.25
N ILE A 127 -2.88 20.05 18.15
CA ILE A 127 -2.10 21.26 18.05
C ILE A 127 -2.38 22.13 19.26
N VAL A 128 -1.32 22.61 19.88
CA VAL A 128 -1.38 23.57 20.97
C VAL A 128 -0.75 24.87 20.50
N TYR A 129 -1.49 25.97 20.63
CA TYR A 129 -1.00 27.30 20.26
C TYR A 129 -1.15 28.31 21.40
N ASN A 130 -0.26 29.30 21.44
CA ASN A 130 -0.31 30.39 22.36
C ASN A 130 -1.16 31.56 21.80
N ARG A 131 -2.29 31.82 22.44
CA ARG A 131 -3.23 32.84 22.01
C ARG A 131 -2.67 34.28 22.15
N SER A 132 -1.67 34.48 23.00
CA SER A 132 -1.05 35.79 23.21
C SER A 132 -0.15 36.21 22.03
N LEU A 133 0.30 35.23 21.20
CA LEU A 133 1.21 35.48 20.08
C LEU A 133 0.49 35.60 18.72
N THR A 134 -0.83 35.45 18.67
CA THR A 134 -1.56 35.49 17.40
C THR A 134 -2.97 36.03 17.55
N THR A 135 -3.45 36.68 16.51
CA THR A 135 -4.84 37.08 16.39
C THR A 135 -5.73 36.04 15.76
N LEU A 136 -5.14 34.92 15.28
CA LEU A 136 -5.85 33.86 14.61
C LEU A 136 -6.72 33.07 15.61
N SER A 137 -7.91 32.70 15.17
CA SER A 137 -8.77 31.77 15.89
C SER A 137 -8.32 30.33 15.71
N SER A 138 -8.74 29.42 16.62
CA SER A 138 -8.48 27.99 16.48
C SER A 138 -8.94 27.42 15.13
N ARG A 139 -10.04 27.96 14.57
CA ARG A 139 -10.56 27.53 13.27
C ARG A 139 -9.67 27.97 12.11
N GLU A 140 -9.12 29.18 12.17
CA GLU A 140 -8.18 29.66 11.14
C GLU A 140 -6.88 28.88 11.17
N ILE A 141 -6.35 28.59 12.37
CA ILE A 141 -5.19 27.72 12.52
C ILE A 141 -5.49 26.31 11.95
N SER A 142 -6.64 25.73 12.27
CA SER A 142 -7.05 24.43 11.73
C SER A 142 -7.12 24.43 10.19
N ASN A 143 -7.63 25.50 9.57
CA ASN A 143 -7.69 25.63 8.11
C ASN A 143 -6.29 25.75 7.49
N LEU A 144 -5.41 26.53 8.08
CA LEU A 144 -4.02 26.66 7.62
C LEU A 144 -3.29 25.31 7.70
N VAL A 145 -3.43 24.62 8.82
CA VAL A 145 -2.84 23.28 9.00
C VAL A 145 -3.41 22.28 8.01
N SER A 146 -4.73 22.29 7.76
CA SER A 146 -5.33 21.43 6.74
C SER A 146 -4.75 21.68 5.35
N SER A 147 -4.55 22.95 5.00
CA SER A 147 -3.96 23.35 3.71
C SER A 147 -2.50 22.90 3.61
N GLU A 148 -1.74 22.99 4.70
CA GLU A 148 -0.35 22.53 4.73
C GLU A 148 -0.25 21.01 4.63
N VAL A 149 -1.12 20.25 5.30
CA VAL A 149 -1.21 18.79 5.14
C VAL A 149 -1.51 18.44 3.68
N ASP A 150 -2.48 19.13 3.04
CA ASP A 150 -2.78 18.89 1.63
C ASP A 150 -1.59 19.21 0.71
N ARG A 151 -0.87 20.30 1.00
CA ARG A 151 0.35 20.66 0.26
C ARG A 151 1.42 19.59 0.40
N TYR A 152 1.69 19.14 1.63
CA TYR A 152 2.68 18.12 1.91
C TYR A 152 2.40 16.82 1.14
N PHE A 153 1.14 16.34 1.15
CA PHE A 153 0.78 15.14 0.40
C PHE A 153 0.87 15.34 -1.12
N SER A 154 0.39 16.46 -1.64
CA SER A 154 0.37 16.70 -3.09
C SER A 154 1.77 16.93 -3.68
N THR A 155 2.64 17.60 -2.92
CA THR A 155 3.96 17.99 -3.41
C THR A 155 5.01 16.92 -3.14
N ASP A 156 5.01 16.34 -1.95
CA ASP A 156 6.10 15.50 -1.45
C ASP A 156 5.79 14.01 -1.51
N LEU A 157 4.52 13.58 -1.36
CA LEU A 157 4.19 12.17 -1.13
C LEU A 157 3.51 11.45 -2.28
N GLN A 158 2.57 12.05 -3.00
CA GLN A 158 1.77 11.36 -4.02
C GLN A 158 2.58 10.93 -5.26
N LYS A 159 3.73 10.32 -5.02
CA LYS A 159 4.70 9.83 -6.00
C LYS A 159 5.24 8.49 -5.54
N PHE A 160 5.83 7.74 -6.46
CA PHE A 160 6.56 6.52 -6.11
C PHE A 160 7.80 6.84 -5.26
N ASP A 161 8.18 5.90 -4.40
CA ASP A 161 9.39 5.96 -3.59
C ASP A 161 9.47 7.23 -2.71
N LYS A 162 8.34 7.59 -2.11
CA LYS A 162 8.25 8.72 -1.18
C LYS A 162 7.68 8.27 0.14
N ASP A 163 8.53 8.35 1.17
CA ASP A 163 8.19 8.00 2.54
C ASP A 163 7.50 9.18 3.25
N PHE A 164 6.51 8.85 4.06
CA PHE A 164 5.92 9.83 4.98
C PHE A 164 6.86 10.07 6.15
N ASN A 165 7.31 11.31 6.32
CA ASN A 165 8.16 11.73 7.42
C ASN A 165 7.37 12.60 8.40
N LYS A 166 7.10 12.05 9.60
CA LYS A 166 6.35 12.71 10.67
C LYS A 166 7.04 13.99 11.15
N SER A 167 8.36 13.95 11.32
CA SER A 167 9.14 15.11 11.80
C SER A 167 9.08 16.26 10.81
N LYS A 168 9.20 15.98 9.52
CA LYS A 168 9.10 17.00 8.46
C LYS A 168 7.71 17.65 8.44
N LEU A 169 6.64 16.87 8.62
CA LEU A 169 5.29 17.43 8.69
C LEU A 169 5.09 18.29 9.92
N ILE A 170 5.65 17.89 11.09
CA ILE A 170 5.63 18.69 12.31
C ILE A 170 6.35 20.02 12.10
N GLU A 171 7.53 20.02 11.48
CA GLU A 171 8.29 21.21 11.14
C GLU A 171 7.49 22.14 10.24
N ASN A 172 6.97 21.64 9.13
CA ASN A 172 6.13 22.40 8.21
C ASN A 172 4.91 23.05 8.91
N ILE A 173 4.25 22.31 9.82
CA ILE A 173 3.11 22.85 10.57
C ILE A 173 3.55 23.95 11.55
N ARG A 174 4.69 23.80 12.21
CA ARG A 174 5.23 24.83 13.11
C ARG A 174 5.60 26.10 12.36
N ASP A 175 6.11 25.99 11.16
CA ASP A 175 6.51 27.11 10.32
C ASP A 175 5.31 27.94 9.79
N ILE A 176 4.07 27.43 9.94
CA ILE A 176 2.86 28.17 9.55
C ILE A 176 2.70 29.45 10.40
N ASN A 177 2.95 29.35 11.70
CA ASN A 177 2.75 30.47 12.63
C ASN A 177 3.56 30.24 13.92
N ASP A 178 4.29 31.26 14.34
CA ASP A 178 5.13 31.23 15.56
C ASP A 178 4.34 30.98 16.85
N SER A 179 3.02 31.14 16.83
CA SER A 179 2.17 30.81 17.96
C SER A 179 2.01 29.33 18.23
N ILE A 180 2.34 28.46 17.27
CA ILE A 180 2.19 27.00 17.41
C ILE A 180 3.30 26.47 18.32
N VAL A 181 2.91 26.03 19.51
CA VAL A 181 3.84 25.58 20.56
C VAL A 181 4.11 24.09 20.43
N SER A 182 3.08 23.27 20.20
CA SER A 182 3.20 21.82 20.14
C SER A 182 2.32 21.23 19.05
N VAL A 183 2.86 20.22 18.40
CA VAL A 183 2.15 19.41 17.36
C VAL A 183 2.39 17.94 17.67
N LEU A 184 1.30 17.20 17.89
CA LEU A 184 1.32 15.76 18.06
C LEU A 184 0.53 15.10 16.92
N ILE A 185 1.11 14.12 16.28
CA ILE A 185 0.53 13.43 15.12
C ILE A 185 0.37 11.95 15.43
N PHE A 186 -0.84 11.43 15.27
CA PHE A 186 -1.15 10.00 15.25
C PHE A 186 -1.45 9.57 13.82
N LEU A 187 -0.91 8.43 13.44
CA LEU A 187 -0.92 7.92 12.08
C LEU A 187 -1.69 6.60 12.01
N LYS A 188 -2.62 6.52 11.07
CA LYS A 188 -3.24 5.27 10.66
C LYS A 188 -3.03 5.07 9.17
N ILE A 189 -2.76 3.85 8.78
CA ILE A 189 -2.66 3.44 7.38
C ILE A 189 -3.89 2.62 7.01
N GLN A 190 -4.39 2.81 5.79
CA GLN A 190 -5.61 2.18 5.33
C GLN A 190 -5.42 1.62 3.93
N LYS A 191 -5.90 0.41 3.71
CA LYS A 191 -6.06 -0.22 2.40
C LYS A 191 -7.53 -0.32 2.04
N ARG A 192 -7.81 -0.26 0.74
CA ARG A 192 -9.17 -0.31 0.20
C ARG A 192 -9.27 -1.35 -0.90
N THR A 193 -10.37 -2.04 -0.91
CA THR A 193 -10.72 -3.00 -1.98
C THR A 193 -12.23 -2.99 -2.20
N THR A 194 -12.67 -3.66 -3.24
CA THR A 194 -14.09 -3.93 -3.47
C THR A 194 -14.43 -5.33 -3.00
N VAL A 195 -15.63 -5.52 -2.49
CA VAL A 195 -16.18 -6.83 -2.14
C VAL A 195 -17.40 -7.12 -3.01
N THR A 196 -17.58 -8.38 -3.37
CA THR A 196 -18.79 -8.85 -4.05
C THR A 196 -19.84 -9.18 -3.01
N LEU A 197 -20.98 -8.52 -3.09
CA LEU A 197 -22.10 -8.75 -2.16
C LEU A 197 -22.79 -10.08 -2.44
N ASN A 198 -23.20 -10.77 -1.39
CA ASN A 198 -23.86 -12.08 -1.42
C ASN A 198 -23.02 -13.19 -2.09
N ASP A 199 -21.71 -13.02 -2.13
CA ASP A 199 -20.76 -13.98 -2.65
C ASP A 199 -19.57 -14.13 -1.71
N VAL A 200 -18.80 -15.21 -1.88
CA VAL A 200 -17.62 -15.49 -1.06
C VAL A 200 -16.50 -14.53 -1.44
N ASN A 201 -16.03 -13.80 -0.46
CA ASN A 201 -14.82 -12.98 -0.56
C ASN A 201 -13.74 -13.58 0.33
N SER A 202 -12.49 -13.50 -0.11
CA SER A 202 -11.32 -13.93 0.65
C SER A 202 -10.13 -13.05 0.28
N PHE A 203 -9.37 -12.62 1.28
CA PHE A 203 -8.16 -11.82 1.09
C PHE A 203 -7.01 -12.50 1.82
N ALA A 204 -6.49 -13.58 1.24
CA ALA A 204 -5.43 -14.41 1.80
C ALA A 204 -4.35 -14.68 0.75
N GLY A 205 -3.16 -15.11 1.19
CA GLY A 205 -2.03 -15.38 0.31
C GLY A 205 -1.55 -14.14 -0.43
N ASP A 206 -1.55 -14.16 -1.75
CA ASP A 206 -1.12 -13.03 -2.58
C ASP A 206 -2.10 -11.86 -2.56
N ASP A 207 -3.39 -12.13 -2.31
CA ASP A 207 -4.46 -11.12 -2.22
C ASP A 207 -4.60 -10.52 -0.81
N ALA A 208 -3.76 -10.90 0.15
CA ALA A 208 -3.76 -10.33 1.49
C ALA A 208 -3.50 -8.82 1.45
N PHE A 209 -4.09 -8.10 2.41
CA PHE A 209 -3.77 -6.69 2.58
C PHE A 209 -2.34 -6.54 3.10
N LYS A 210 -1.52 -5.80 2.38
CA LYS A 210 -0.12 -5.54 2.73
C LYS A 210 0.04 -4.04 3.01
N PHE A 211 0.14 -3.69 4.28
CA PHE A 211 0.50 -2.33 4.66
C PHE A 211 2.00 -2.07 4.42
N ASP A 212 2.81 -3.16 4.44
CA ASP A 212 4.26 -3.12 4.29
C ASP A 212 4.98 -2.24 5.34
N ASN A 213 4.28 -1.92 6.41
CA ASN A 213 4.77 -1.17 7.56
C ASN A 213 4.31 -1.86 8.85
N PRO A 214 5.11 -1.87 9.91
CA PRO A 214 4.70 -2.43 11.19
C PRO A 214 3.44 -1.75 11.74
N ILE A 215 2.52 -2.55 12.28
CA ILE A 215 1.22 -2.10 12.78
C ILE A 215 1.12 -2.39 14.27
N GLN A 216 0.57 -1.44 15.01
CA GLN A 216 0.31 -1.58 16.44
C GLN A 216 -0.69 -2.71 16.70
N PRO A 217 -0.37 -3.70 17.57
CA PRO A 217 -1.28 -4.76 17.93
C PRO A 217 -2.59 -4.25 18.54
N GLY A 218 -3.71 -4.89 18.19
CA GLY A 218 -5.03 -4.53 18.69
C GLY A 218 -5.69 -3.31 18.02
N THR A 219 -5.10 -2.79 16.93
CA THR A 219 -5.59 -1.58 16.26
C THR A 219 -6.17 -1.84 14.88
N VAL A 220 -6.04 -3.06 14.35
CA VAL A 220 -6.54 -3.40 13.03
C VAL A 220 -8.06 -3.48 13.06
N LYS A 221 -8.69 -2.76 12.14
CA LYS A 221 -10.14 -2.66 12.06
C LYS A 221 -10.61 -2.54 10.62
N SER A 222 -11.70 -3.22 10.27
CA SER A 222 -12.37 -3.01 8.99
C SER A 222 -13.46 -1.94 9.05
N SER A 223 -13.87 -1.43 7.89
CA SER A 223 -15.18 -0.81 7.72
C SER A 223 -16.27 -1.81 8.06
N ARG A 224 -17.45 -1.30 8.42
CA ARG A 224 -18.61 -2.13 8.79
C ARG A 224 -19.25 -2.72 7.54
N PHE A 225 -19.84 -3.90 7.71
CA PHE A 225 -20.62 -4.59 6.69
C PHE A 225 -21.72 -5.40 7.35
N PHE A 226 -22.75 -5.77 6.59
CA PHE A 226 -23.81 -6.63 7.08
C PHE A 226 -23.49 -8.09 6.78
N LEU A 227 -23.66 -8.92 7.79
CA LEU A 227 -23.50 -10.38 7.72
C LEU A 227 -24.80 -11.05 8.21
N THR A 228 -25.23 -12.11 7.52
CA THR A 228 -26.38 -12.90 8.03
C THR A 228 -25.89 -13.88 9.08
N VAL A 229 -26.31 -13.66 10.32
CA VAL A 229 -26.03 -14.52 11.47
C VAL A 229 -27.38 -15.03 12.02
N ALA A 230 -27.55 -16.33 12.07
CA ALA A 230 -28.80 -16.98 12.52
C ALA A 230 -30.07 -16.38 11.87
N ASN A 231 -30.06 -16.19 10.54
CA ASN A 231 -31.12 -15.57 9.74
C ASN A 231 -31.40 -14.08 10.05
N THR A 232 -30.54 -13.42 10.78
CA THR A 232 -30.63 -11.98 11.06
C THR A 232 -29.49 -11.23 10.41
N SER A 233 -29.82 -10.11 9.75
CA SER A 233 -28.81 -9.22 9.21
C SER A 233 -28.18 -8.41 10.34
N THR A 234 -26.92 -8.71 10.65
CA THR A 234 -26.17 -8.10 11.75
C THR A 234 -25.06 -7.21 11.20
N LEU A 235 -24.91 -6.01 11.73
CA LEU A 235 -23.85 -5.09 11.37
C LEU A 235 -22.58 -5.45 12.13
N VAL A 236 -21.54 -5.84 11.39
CA VAL A 236 -20.31 -6.37 11.94
C VAL A 236 -19.08 -5.64 11.38
N ASN A 237 -17.95 -5.87 11.98
CA ASN A 237 -16.63 -5.51 11.44
C ASN A 237 -15.59 -6.54 11.88
N PHE A 238 -14.49 -6.59 11.14
CA PHE A 238 -13.28 -7.30 11.59
C PHE A 238 -12.51 -6.43 12.58
N THR A 239 -11.97 -7.08 13.61
CA THR A 239 -10.97 -6.50 14.53
C THR A 239 -9.95 -7.56 14.84
N ASP A 240 -8.75 -7.16 15.21
CA ASP A 240 -7.71 -8.10 15.63
C ASP A 240 -7.72 -8.30 17.16
N VAL A 241 -7.23 -9.46 17.55
CA VAL A 241 -6.92 -9.82 18.92
C VAL A 241 -5.49 -10.35 18.92
N PRO A 242 -4.55 -9.71 19.64
CA PRO A 242 -3.18 -10.18 19.73
C PRO A 242 -3.10 -11.58 20.33
N ASP A 243 -2.22 -12.44 19.79
CA ASP A 243 -2.07 -13.82 20.24
C ASP A 243 -1.32 -13.93 21.59
N THR A 244 -0.59 -12.88 21.99
CA THR A 244 0.17 -12.81 23.24
C THR A 244 -0.30 -11.66 24.14
N ILE A 245 -0.13 -11.81 25.46
CA ILE A 245 -0.38 -10.77 26.46
C ILE A 245 0.83 -10.69 27.41
N PRO A 246 1.58 -9.56 27.45
CA PRO A 246 1.39 -8.35 26.65
C PRO A 246 1.56 -8.61 25.14
N PRO A 247 0.95 -7.78 24.28
CA PRO A 247 1.09 -7.94 22.83
C PRO A 247 2.54 -7.83 22.39
N ASP A 248 2.94 -8.71 21.47
CA ASP A 248 4.24 -8.67 20.81
C ASP A 248 4.12 -7.82 19.54
N GLU A 249 4.93 -6.76 19.45
CA GLU A 249 4.90 -5.80 18.33
C GLU A 249 5.32 -6.42 17.00
N ASP A 250 6.21 -7.41 17.03
CA ASP A 250 6.61 -8.19 15.84
C ASP A 250 5.80 -9.49 15.68
N GLY A 251 4.87 -9.74 16.58
CA GLY A 251 4.11 -10.97 16.66
C GLY A 251 2.93 -11.04 15.69
N THR A 252 2.00 -11.92 16.06
CA THR A 252 0.78 -12.17 15.29
C THR A 252 -0.47 -11.91 16.12
N GLY A 253 -1.59 -11.79 15.41
CA GLY A 253 -2.91 -11.69 16.01
C GLY A 253 -3.95 -12.39 15.15
N THR A 254 -5.02 -12.80 15.78
CA THR A 254 -6.17 -13.42 15.12
C THR A 254 -7.20 -12.36 14.80
N LEU A 255 -7.69 -12.34 13.55
CA LEU A 255 -8.86 -11.53 13.18
C LEU A 255 -10.13 -12.21 13.64
N VAL A 256 -11.01 -11.41 14.24
CA VAL A 256 -12.33 -11.83 14.70
C VAL A 256 -13.42 -10.97 14.09
N VAL A 257 -14.59 -11.56 13.88
CA VAL A 257 -15.80 -10.80 13.50
C VAL A 257 -16.51 -10.36 14.77
N ARG A 258 -16.74 -9.05 14.90
CA ARG A 258 -17.48 -8.47 16.03
C ARG A 258 -18.79 -7.85 15.59
N ASP A 259 -19.83 -8.08 16.38
CA ASP A 259 -21.05 -7.29 16.33
C ASP A 259 -20.77 -5.86 16.78
N THR A 260 -21.10 -4.88 15.96
CA THR A 260 -20.81 -3.47 16.24
C THR A 260 -21.70 -2.86 17.30
N THR A 261 -22.79 -3.51 17.67
CA THR A 261 -23.76 -3.05 18.69
C THR A 261 -23.43 -3.62 20.06
N THR A 262 -23.21 -4.95 20.12
CA THR A 262 -22.98 -5.67 21.38
C THR A 262 -21.50 -5.83 21.70
N ASN A 263 -20.62 -5.58 20.74
CA ASN A 263 -19.17 -5.84 20.78
C ASN A 263 -18.81 -7.32 21.04
N SER A 264 -19.76 -8.22 20.86
CA SER A 264 -19.55 -9.67 21.03
C SER A 264 -18.80 -10.24 19.81
N ILE A 265 -17.97 -11.25 20.05
CA ILE A 265 -17.31 -12.00 18.98
C ILE A 265 -18.31 -13.00 18.40
N LEU A 266 -18.59 -12.90 17.11
CA LEU A 266 -19.44 -13.81 16.36
C LEU A 266 -18.64 -14.93 15.69
N GLU A 267 -17.41 -14.61 15.27
CA GLU A 267 -16.47 -15.56 14.70
C GLU A 267 -15.07 -15.27 15.27
N SER A 268 -14.45 -16.28 15.85
CA SER A 268 -13.19 -16.13 16.59
C SER A 268 -11.93 -16.41 15.76
N ALA A 269 -12.08 -16.82 14.49
CA ALA A 269 -10.96 -17.18 13.61
C ALA A 269 -11.24 -16.80 12.15
N ALA A 270 -11.54 -15.52 11.93
CA ALA A 270 -11.87 -15.00 10.60
C ALA A 270 -10.64 -14.69 9.73
N GLY A 271 -9.43 -14.74 10.31
CA GLY A 271 -8.18 -14.46 9.62
C GLY A 271 -7.03 -14.24 10.59
N ASN A 272 -5.95 -13.70 10.10
CA ASN A 272 -4.77 -13.40 10.91
C ASN A 272 -4.12 -12.06 10.52
N VAL A 273 -3.31 -11.54 11.44
CA VAL A 273 -2.50 -10.32 11.26
C VAL A 273 -1.07 -10.65 11.65
N ASN A 274 -0.11 -10.19 10.87
CA ASN A 274 1.30 -10.14 11.25
C ASN A 274 1.67 -8.67 11.48
N TYR A 275 1.97 -8.32 12.72
CA TYR A 275 2.20 -6.93 13.13
C TYR A 275 3.52 -6.38 12.62
N GLY A 276 4.60 -7.17 12.62
CA GLY A 276 5.91 -6.74 12.15
C GLY A 276 5.95 -6.45 10.64
N THR A 277 5.20 -7.21 9.84
CA THR A 277 5.13 -6.98 8.38
C THR A 277 3.95 -6.12 7.95
N GLY A 278 2.96 -5.94 8.81
CA GLY A 278 1.71 -5.27 8.46
C GLY A 278 0.85 -6.04 7.46
N GLN A 279 0.95 -7.36 7.44
CA GLN A 279 0.11 -8.20 6.59
C GLN A 279 -1.17 -8.60 7.32
N VAL A 280 -2.31 -8.41 6.66
CA VAL A 280 -3.64 -8.79 7.17
C VAL A 280 -4.27 -9.75 6.19
N GLN A 281 -4.59 -10.95 6.66
CA GLN A 281 -5.28 -11.98 5.89
C GLN A 281 -6.70 -12.15 6.42
N ILE A 282 -7.68 -12.18 5.51
CA ILE A 282 -9.08 -12.43 5.84
C ILE A 282 -9.51 -13.71 5.14
N GLY A 283 -10.04 -14.64 5.93
CA GLY A 283 -10.64 -15.88 5.42
C GLY A 283 -11.94 -15.62 4.64
N ASN A 284 -12.62 -16.70 4.30
CA ASN A 284 -13.87 -16.61 3.55
C ASN A 284 -14.98 -15.90 4.36
N PHE A 285 -15.61 -14.90 3.77
CA PHE A 285 -16.78 -14.24 4.34
C PHE A 285 -17.74 -13.79 3.24
N ILE A 286 -19.03 -13.67 3.58
CA ILE A 286 -20.10 -13.32 2.62
C ILE A 286 -20.81 -12.06 3.11
N PRO A 287 -20.39 -10.86 2.67
CA PRO A 287 -21.08 -9.62 3.03
C PRO A 287 -22.40 -9.50 2.26
N ASN A 288 -23.50 -9.27 2.97
CA ASN A 288 -24.81 -9.11 2.35
C ASN A 288 -25.03 -7.69 1.83
N ALA A 289 -24.53 -6.71 2.56
CA ALA A 289 -24.61 -5.30 2.19
C ALA A 289 -23.49 -4.50 2.86
N LEU A 290 -23.18 -3.35 2.28
CA LEU A 290 -22.36 -2.33 2.92
C LEU A 290 -23.26 -1.17 3.35
N PRO A 291 -23.04 -0.55 4.52
CA PRO A 291 -23.81 0.61 4.97
C PRO A 291 -23.75 1.76 3.97
N ASN A 292 -24.83 2.53 3.86
CA ASN A 292 -24.90 3.76 3.08
C ASN A 292 -24.59 3.59 1.58
N ASN A 293 -24.83 2.39 1.00
CA ASN A 293 -24.54 2.06 -0.41
C ASN A 293 -23.06 2.32 -0.81
N ILE A 294 -22.16 2.12 0.12
CA ILE A 294 -20.75 2.26 -0.10
C ILE A 294 -20.24 1.09 -0.96
N THR A 295 -19.27 1.34 -1.82
CA THR A 295 -18.74 0.33 -2.75
C THR A 295 -17.38 -0.22 -2.35
N ASP A 296 -16.67 0.44 -1.43
CA ASP A 296 -15.33 0.05 -1.00
C ASP A 296 -15.32 -0.53 0.42
N PHE A 297 -14.60 -1.61 0.57
CA PHE A 297 -14.26 -2.23 1.84
C PHE A 297 -12.86 -1.75 2.27
N ARG A 298 -12.70 -1.46 3.55
CA ARG A 298 -11.46 -0.85 4.08
C ARG A 298 -10.93 -1.62 5.26
N ILE A 299 -9.62 -1.73 5.32
CA ILE A 299 -8.87 -2.18 6.49
C ILE A 299 -7.95 -1.05 6.93
N THR A 300 -7.97 -0.74 8.21
CA THR A 300 -7.17 0.33 8.82
C THR A 300 -6.40 -0.24 10.00
N GLY A 301 -5.15 0.18 10.18
CA GLY A 301 -4.33 -0.12 11.35
C GLY A 301 -3.52 1.11 11.76
N GLU A 302 -3.19 1.24 13.05
CA GLU A 302 -2.26 2.26 13.53
C GLU A 302 -0.84 1.80 13.25
N VAL A 303 0.01 2.71 12.80
CA VAL A 303 1.42 2.41 12.55
C VAL A 303 2.16 2.42 13.89
N GLN A 304 3.06 1.47 14.11
CA GLN A 304 3.89 1.45 15.30
C GLN A 304 4.72 2.73 15.42
N GLU A 305 4.89 3.22 16.67
CA GLU A 305 5.57 4.50 16.89
C GLU A 305 7.08 4.44 16.62
N GLU A 306 7.68 3.28 16.73
CA GLU A 306 9.10 3.07 16.41
C GLU A 306 9.38 3.33 14.94
N GLY A 307 10.02 4.46 14.66
CA GLY A 307 10.45 4.86 13.33
C GLY A 307 9.71 6.06 12.74
N HIS A 308 8.56 6.47 13.24
CA HIS A 308 7.83 7.71 12.90
C HIS A 308 7.57 7.96 11.40
N ASN A 309 7.95 7.04 10.53
CA ASN A 309 7.87 7.16 9.08
C ASN A 309 7.08 5.99 8.51
N ILE A 310 6.18 6.28 7.58
CA ILE A 310 5.57 5.24 6.76
C ILE A 310 6.41 5.12 5.50
N GLN A 311 6.98 3.94 5.26
CA GLN A 311 7.75 3.65 4.07
C GLN A 311 6.84 3.23 2.93
N ALA A 312 7.00 3.87 1.78
CA ALA A 312 6.37 3.41 0.56
C ALA A 312 7.24 2.31 -0.08
N LYS A 313 6.78 1.07 -0.02
CA LYS A 313 7.50 -0.06 -0.61
C LYS A 313 6.94 -0.41 -1.98
N ARG A 314 7.81 -0.88 -2.89
CA ARG A 314 7.43 -1.34 -4.23
C ARG A 314 6.73 -0.25 -5.06
N ASN A 315 5.58 -0.60 -5.65
CA ASN A 315 4.71 0.30 -6.40
C ASN A 315 3.69 1.05 -5.53
N GLN A 316 3.95 1.15 -4.22
CA GLN A 316 3.08 1.79 -3.26
C GLN A 316 3.17 3.31 -3.36
N ILE A 317 2.03 3.97 -3.27
CA ILE A 317 1.92 5.44 -3.22
C ILE A 317 1.11 5.83 -2.00
N LEU A 318 1.67 6.69 -1.17
CA LEU A 318 1.00 7.22 0.00
C LEU A 318 0.09 8.39 -0.39
N VAL A 319 -1.17 8.28 -0.04
CA VAL A 319 -2.20 9.28 -0.36
C VAL A 319 -2.93 9.70 0.90
N ARG A 320 -3.20 11.01 1.03
CA ARG A 320 -4.07 11.49 2.11
C ARG A 320 -5.47 10.89 1.96
N ASP A 321 -5.99 10.34 3.03
CA ASP A 321 -7.41 9.98 3.10
C ASP A 321 -8.25 11.27 3.18
N LYS A 322 -9.15 11.47 2.21
CA LYS A 322 -10.10 12.59 2.17
C LYS A 322 -11.51 12.18 2.63
N THR A 323 -11.62 11.05 3.30
CA THR A 323 -12.91 10.55 3.80
C THR A 323 -13.48 11.51 4.83
N ILE A 324 -14.76 11.83 4.68
CA ILE A 324 -15.57 12.45 5.73
C ILE A 324 -16.04 11.32 6.66
N SER A 325 -16.08 11.60 7.97
CA SER A 325 -16.53 10.63 8.96
C SER A 325 -17.92 10.11 8.64
N ASP A 326 -18.07 8.78 8.65
CA ASP A 326 -19.34 8.08 8.51
C ASP A 326 -19.41 6.98 9.58
N GLN A 327 -20.07 7.29 10.69
CA GLN A 327 -20.19 6.37 11.82
C GLN A 327 -20.97 5.11 11.48
N ALA A 328 -22.00 5.20 10.63
CA ALA A 328 -22.79 4.03 10.24
C ALA A 328 -21.92 3.01 9.49
N ALA A 329 -21.05 3.47 8.63
CA ALA A 329 -20.10 2.65 7.89
C ALA A 329 -18.83 2.30 8.68
N GLY A 330 -18.67 2.79 9.91
CA GLY A 330 -17.45 2.62 10.69
C GLY A 330 -16.25 3.28 10.06
N ARG A 331 -16.43 4.42 9.39
CA ARG A 331 -15.37 5.19 8.71
C ARG A 331 -15.01 6.42 9.52
N GLU A 332 -13.76 6.51 9.89
CA GLU A 332 -13.19 7.69 10.53
C GLU A 332 -12.88 8.77 9.47
N ALA A 333 -12.81 10.03 9.91
CA ALA A 333 -12.32 11.09 9.06
C ALA A 333 -10.84 10.84 8.70
N GLY A 334 -10.49 11.07 7.45
CA GLY A 334 -9.10 10.92 6.99
C GLY A 334 -8.15 11.97 7.58
N LEU A 335 -8.70 13.10 8.04
CA LEU A 335 -7.97 14.12 8.77
C LEU A 335 -8.84 14.67 9.91
N THR A 336 -8.30 14.61 11.12
CA THR A 336 -8.89 15.23 12.31
C THR A 336 -7.86 16.20 12.90
N ILE A 337 -8.26 17.47 13.09
CA ILE A 337 -7.39 18.50 13.65
C ILE A 337 -8.04 19.05 14.91
N ASN A 338 -7.41 18.82 16.05
CA ASN A 338 -7.79 19.31 17.36
C ASN A 338 -6.86 20.46 17.72
N VAL A 339 -7.42 21.67 17.85
CA VAL A 339 -6.64 22.88 18.17
C VAL A 339 -7.02 23.37 19.54
N THR A 340 -6.05 23.44 20.45
CA THR A 340 -6.21 23.88 21.83
C THR A 340 -5.35 25.14 22.06
N SER A 341 -5.93 26.14 22.69
CA SER A 341 -5.18 27.34 23.05
C SER A 341 -4.65 27.25 24.47
N VAL A 342 -3.43 27.75 24.67
CA VAL A 342 -2.88 28.05 25.98
C VAL A 342 -2.73 29.57 26.13
N GLN A 343 -2.92 30.06 27.36
CA GLN A 343 -2.59 31.43 27.76
C GLN A 343 -1.50 31.29 28.80
N GLU A 344 -0.37 31.91 28.57
CA GLU A 344 0.61 32.20 29.61
C GLU A 344 0.32 33.58 30.20
#